data_6d4e8eb7f3dd9be73f0d27553c747366
#
_entry.id   6d4e8eb7f3dd9be73f0d27553c747366
#
_cell.length_a   1.000
_cell.length_b   1.000
_cell.length_c   1.000
_cell.angle_alpha   90.00
_cell.angle_beta   90.00
_cell.angle_gamma   90.00
#
_symmetry.space_group_name_H-M   'P 1'
#
loop_
_entity.id
_entity.type
_entity.pdbx_description
1 polymer ?
#
loop_
_entity_poly.entity_id
_entity_poly.type
_entity_poly.pdbx_seq_one_letter_code
_entity_poly.pdbx_strand_id
1 'polypeptide(L)' 'MSDFIEIIYPQDMTAKLFENGEVIAEYKVEQCDKCSKLTKFDAFGYQKGYDKAEKIIWFCAGCR' A
#
# COMPACT_ATOMS: atom_id res chain seq x y z
N MET A 1 -7.32 25.70 3.21
CA MET A 1 -7.23 24.30 2.76
C MET A 1 -5.99 23.66 3.28
N SER A 2 -6.13 22.45 3.81
CA SER A 2 -4.98 21.68 4.27
C SER A 2 -4.26 21.06 3.08
N ASP A 3 -2.95 21.14 3.09
CA ASP A 3 -2.14 20.46 2.08
C ASP A 3 -1.73 19.10 2.61
N PHE A 4 -2.24 18.05 1.98
CA PHE A 4 -1.90 16.68 2.33
C PHE A 4 -0.85 16.16 1.37
N ILE A 5 0.22 15.61 1.92
CA ILE A 5 1.29 14.99 1.14
C ILE A 5 1.52 13.60 1.69
N GLU A 6 1.45 12.60 0.82
CA GLU A 6 1.79 11.24 1.17
C GLU A 6 3.20 10.94 0.65
N ILE A 7 4.06 10.46 1.55
CA ILE A 7 5.41 10.03 1.18
C ILE A 7 5.52 8.54 1.44
N ILE A 8 5.89 7.79 0.40
CA ILE A 8 6.04 6.35 0.50
C ILE A 8 7.52 6.01 0.66
N TYR A 9 7.81 5.13 1.59
CA TYR A 9 9.15 4.63 1.85
C TYR A 9 9.22 3.17 1.42
N PRO A 10 9.62 2.89 0.17
CA PRO A 10 9.58 1.51 -0.35
C PRO A 10 10.49 0.55 0.41
N GLN A 11 11.57 1.04 0.97
CA GLN A 11 12.51 0.20 1.71
C GLN A 11 11.88 -0.40 2.96
N ASP A 12 10.99 0.36 3.58
CA ASP A 12 10.32 -0.05 4.81
C ASP A 12 8.91 -0.55 4.55
N MET A 13 8.42 -0.43 3.32
CA MET A 13 7.05 -0.74 2.95
C MET A 13 6.05 0.00 3.83
N THR A 14 6.32 1.27 4.06
CA THR A 14 5.47 2.15 4.86
C THR A 14 5.24 3.47 4.14
N ALA A 15 4.25 4.22 4.59
CA ALA A 15 3.99 5.56 4.10
C ALA A 15 3.61 6.46 5.26
N LYS A 16 3.88 7.74 5.09
CA LYS A 16 3.49 8.76 6.06
C LYS A 16 2.66 9.80 5.37
N LEU A 17 1.58 10.19 6.00
CA LEU A 17 0.73 11.28 5.54
C LEU A 17 1.06 12.52 6.33
N PHE A 18 1.35 13.60 5.62
CA PHE A 18 1.69 14.89 6.20
C PHE A 18 0.56 15.87 5.95
N GLU A 19 0.26 16.67 6.94
CA GLU A 19 -0.64 17.82 6.80
C GLU A 19 0.10 19.05 7.29
N ASN A 20 0.31 20.02 6.39
CA ASN A 20 1.01 21.27 6.70
C ASN A 20 2.39 21.04 7.36
N GLY A 21 3.10 20.02 6.89
CA GLY A 21 4.43 19.70 7.39
C GLY A 21 4.48 18.80 8.60
N GLU A 22 3.34 18.39 9.14
CA GLU A 22 3.28 17.49 10.28
C GLU A 22 2.78 16.12 9.90
N VAL A 23 3.40 15.08 10.46
CA VAL A 23 2.95 13.70 10.26
C VAL A 23 1.65 13.50 11.02
N ILE A 24 0.57 13.22 10.31
CA ILE A 24 -0.73 12.97 10.93
C ILE A 24 -1.14 11.51 10.87
N ALA A 25 -0.48 10.71 10.03
CA ALA A 25 -0.77 9.29 9.93
C ALA A 25 0.44 8.55 9.41
N GLU A 26 0.58 7.31 9.82
CA GLU A 26 1.60 6.40 9.32
C GLU A 26 0.95 5.04 9.13
N TYR A 27 1.24 4.38 8.01
CA TYR A 27 0.60 3.11 7.70
C TYR A 27 1.51 2.28 6.81
N LYS A 28 1.22 0.99 6.77
CA LYS A 28 1.94 0.08 5.89
C LYS A 28 1.40 0.16 4.47
N VAL A 29 2.29 -0.04 3.50
CA VAL A 29 1.90 -0.16 2.10
C VAL A 29 2.30 -1.53 1.59
N GLU A 30 1.64 -1.95 0.52
CA GLU A 30 1.95 -3.22 -0.14
C GLU A 30 1.95 -2.99 -1.64
N GLN A 31 2.75 -3.75 -2.34
CA GLN A 31 2.79 -3.69 -3.79
C GLN A 31 1.66 -4.53 -4.37
N CYS A 32 0.84 -3.91 -5.21
CA CYS A 32 -0.20 -4.62 -5.93
C CYS A 32 0.42 -5.52 -7.00
N ASP A 33 0.05 -6.79 -7.02
CA ASP A 33 0.58 -7.73 -8.00
C ASP A 33 -0.04 -7.54 -9.39
N LYS A 34 -1.07 -6.73 -9.49
CA LYS A 34 -1.73 -6.47 -10.76
C LYS A 34 -1.24 -5.19 -11.44
N CYS A 35 -1.19 -4.10 -10.69
CA CYS A 35 -0.77 -2.81 -11.24
C CYS A 35 0.63 -2.40 -10.83
N SER A 36 1.28 -3.15 -9.94
CA SER A 36 2.64 -2.92 -9.45
C SER A 36 2.84 -1.62 -8.67
N LYS A 37 1.76 -0.99 -8.24
CA LYS A 37 1.86 0.23 -7.45
C LYS A 37 1.87 -0.08 -5.95
N LEU A 38 2.59 0.75 -5.21
CA LEU A 38 2.55 0.69 -3.76
C LEU A 38 1.34 1.48 -3.28
N THR A 39 0.44 0.80 -2.59
CA THR A 39 -0.77 1.40 -2.06
C THR A 39 -0.95 1.03 -0.60
N LYS A 40 -1.84 1.73 0.08
CA LYS A 40 -2.12 1.45 1.48
C LYS A 40 -2.52 -0.02 1.66
N PHE A 41 -1.82 -0.68 2.58
CA PHE A 41 -2.08 -2.09 2.88
C PHE A 41 -3.44 -2.27 3.56
N ASP A 42 -4.14 -3.35 3.20
CA ASP A 42 -5.28 -3.83 3.94
C ASP A 42 -5.36 -5.36 3.79
N ALA A 43 -6.07 -6.01 4.71
CA ALA A 43 -6.15 -7.46 4.71
C ALA A 43 -7.13 -8.01 3.67
N PHE A 44 -7.89 -7.15 3.03
CA PHE A 44 -8.90 -7.58 2.06
C PHE A 44 -8.32 -7.81 0.67
N GLY A 45 -7.11 -7.34 0.42
CA GLY A 45 -6.47 -7.45 -0.89
C GLY A 45 -5.81 -8.79 -1.15
N TYR A 46 -5.68 -9.64 -0.16
CA TYR A 46 -5.03 -10.94 -0.34
C TYR A 46 -5.87 -11.86 -1.22
N GLN A 47 -5.22 -12.42 -2.23
CA GLN A 47 -5.80 -13.41 -3.11
C GLN A 47 -5.12 -14.74 -2.86
N LYS A 48 -5.90 -15.78 -2.67
CA LYS A 48 -5.33 -17.10 -2.42
C LYS A 48 -4.71 -17.70 -3.67
N GLY A 49 -3.47 -18.02 -3.51
CA GLY A 49 -2.74 -19.12 -4.08
C GLY A 49 -3.07 -19.60 -5.48
N TYR A 50 -2.95 -18.73 -6.45
CA TYR A 50 -3.17 -19.17 -7.79
C TYR A 50 -1.89 -19.48 -8.53
N ASP A 51 -0.79 -19.32 -7.85
CA ASP A 51 0.44 -19.56 -8.51
C ASP A 51 1.08 -20.83 -7.92
N LYS A 52 1.82 -21.54 -8.78
CA LYS A 52 2.44 -22.81 -8.44
C LYS A 52 3.51 -22.71 -7.35
N ALA A 53 3.90 -21.49 -7.02
CA ALA A 53 4.91 -21.24 -5.99
C ALA A 53 4.31 -20.95 -4.62
N GLU A 54 3.01 -21.12 -4.45
CA GLU A 54 2.28 -20.83 -3.23
C GLU A 54 2.45 -19.39 -2.75
N LYS A 55 2.67 -18.49 -3.66
CA LYS A 55 2.87 -17.09 -3.36
C LYS A 55 1.56 -16.44 -2.97
N ILE A 56 1.59 -15.69 -1.88
CA ILE A 56 0.44 -14.87 -1.52
C ILE A 56 0.44 -13.64 -2.42
N ILE A 57 -0.64 -13.47 -3.18
CA ILE A 57 -0.83 -12.35 -4.08
C ILE A 57 -1.70 -11.32 -3.39
N TRP A 58 -1.33 -10.06 -3.52
CA TRP A 58 -2.12 -8.97 -2.94
C TRP A 58 -2.50 -7.99 -4.04
N PHE A 59 -3.78 -7.63 -4.09
CA PHE A 59 -4.29 -6.62 -5.03
C PHE A 59 -4.77 -5.39 -4.28
N CYS A 60 -4.48 -4.22 -4.82
CA CYS A 60 -4.97 -2.98 -4.24
C CYS A 60 -6.47 -2.82 -4.47
N ALA A 61 -7.06 -1.86 -3.76
CA ALA A 61 -8.51 -1.66 -3.80
C ALA A 61 -9.06 -1.40 -5.21
N GLY A 62 -8.26 -0.81 -6.08
CA GLY A 62 -8.67 -0.55 -7.46
C GLY A 62 -8.56 -1.74 -8.40
N CYS A 63 -7.89 -2.81 -7.98
CA CYS A 63 -7.64 -3.99 -8.82
C CYS A 63 -8.46 -5.22 -8.44
N ARG A 64 -9.17 -5.15 -7.35
CA ARG A 64 -9.99 -6.27 -6.86
C ARG A 64 -11.35 -6.27 -7.49
#